data_cc68655094c2e4212af0804ef8c3a1f0
#
_entry.id   cc68655094c2e4212af0804ef8c3a1f0
#
_cell.length_a   1.000
_cell.length_b   1.000
_cell.length_c   1.000
_cell.angle_alpha   90.00
_cell.angle_beta   90.00
_cell.angle_gamma   90.00
#
_symmetry.space_group_name_H-M   'P 1'
#
loop_
_entity.id
_entity.type
_entity.pdbx_description
1 polymer ?
#
loop_
_entity_poly.entity_id
_entity_poly.type
_entity_poly.pdbx_seq_one_letter_code
_entity_poly.pdbx_strand_id
1 'polypeptide(L)'
;MIDLPWHKKSEVDIDLKKALNILDKDHFGLEKIKERIIEFLAVQKRMDKIKGPILCLVGPPGVGKTSLGKSIAKATNREFVRMYVGGMRDEAEIRGHRRTHIGSLPGEIIQMMKKAGTKNPLILLDEIDKIGTVSYTHLTLPTTPYV
;
A
#
# COMPACT_ATOMS: atom_id res chain seq x y z
N MET A 1 -21.40 3.38 5.72
CA MET A 1 -20.66 4.45 5.03
C MET A 1 -20.41 5.69 5.88
N ILE A 2 -21.21 5.92 6.91
CA ILE A 2 -21.12 7.12 7.77
C ILE A 2 -19.84 7.12 8.61
N ASP A 3 -19.28 5.95 8.94
CA ASP A 3 -18.12 5.79 9.82
C ASP A 3 -16.75 5.86 9.11
N LEU A 4 -16.71 6.21 7.82
CA LEU A 4 -15.45 6.32 7.10
C LEU A 4 -14.82 7.69 7.31
N PRO A 5 -13.50 7.77 7.53
CA PRO A 5 -12.81 9.01 7.90
C PRO A 5 -12.56 9.92 6.68
N TRP A 6 -13.61 10.25 5.93
CA TRP A 6 -13.52 11.08 4.71
C TRP A 6 -12.92 12.46 4.95
N HIS A 7 -13.10 12.99 6.15
CA HIS A 7 -12.64 14.33 6.54
C HIS A 7 -11.23 14.34 7.12
N LYS A 8 -10.73 13.16 7.55
CA LYS A 8 -9.43 13.06 8.20
C LYS A 8 -8.36 12.63 7.21
N LYS A 9 -7.46 13.54 6.88
CA LYS A 9 -6.30 13.28 6.01
C LYS A 9 -5.03 13.45 6.84
N SER A 10 -4.13 12.48 6.80
CA SER A 10 -2.78 12.67 7.32
C SER A 10 -2.06 13.70 6.47
N GLU A 11 -1.40 14.66 7.10
CA GLU A 11 -0.52 15.58 6.41
C GLU A 11 0.69 14.79 5.91
N VAL A 12 0.77 14.65 4.59
CA VAL A 12 1.87 13.95 3.94
C VAL A 12 3.04 14.92 3.82
N ASP A 13 4.05 14.69 4.63
CA ASP A 13 5.32 15.40 4.55
C ASP A 13 6.37 14.45 3.97
N ILE A 14 6.84 14.73 2.76
CA ILE A 14 7.89 13.95 2.12
C ILE A 14 9.20 14.72 2.19
N ASP A 15 9.93 14.52 3.28
CA ASP A 15 11.31 14.93 3.41
C ASP A 15 12.24 13.75 3.04
N LEU A 16 12.89 13.86 1.88
CA LEU A 16 13.73 12.77 1.35
C LEU A 16 14.95 12.50 2.25
N LYS A 17 15.51 13.52 2.91
CA LYS A 17 16.63 13.32 3.84
C LYS A 17 16.19 12.56 5.09
N LYS A 18 15.04 12.95 5.65
CA LYS A 18 14.44 12.24 6.78
C LYS A 18 14.05 10.81 6.43
N ALA A 19 13.51 10.61 5.22
CA ALA A 19 13.16 9.29 4.71
C ALA A 19 14.39 8.37 4.62
N LEU A 20 15.48 8.86 4.05
CA LEU A 20 16.75 8.11 3.96
C LEU A 20 17.27 7.74 5.34
N ASN A 21 17.31 8.69 6.27
CA ASN A 21 17.76 8.43 7.65
C ASN A 21 16.92 7.36 8.36
N ILE A 22 15.59 7.36 8.15
CA ILE A 22 14.70 6.34 8.72
C ILE A 22 15.00 4.97 8.11
N LEU A 23 15.15 4.90 6.79
CA LEU A 23 15.47 3.65 6.09
C LEU A 23 16.82 3.08 6.50
N ASP A 24 17.83 3.94 6.68
CA ASP A 24 19.19 3.52 7.11
C ASP A 24 19.19 3.02 8.55
N LYS A 25 18.42 3.67 9.42
CA LYS A 25 18.31 3.28 10.82
C LYS A 25 17.55 1.96 11.00
N ASP A 26 16.45 1.79 10.25
CA ASP A 26 15.55 0.65 10.41
C ASP A 26 16.00 -0.58 9.62
N HIS A 27 16.84 -0.39 8.59
CA HIS A 27 17.28 -1.47 7.68
C HIS A 27 18.78 -1.38 7.39
N PHE A 28 19.48 -2.45 7.73
CA PHE A 28 20.92 -2.57 7.40
C PHE A 28 21.11 -3.07 5.96
N GLY A 29 22.00 -2.45 5.20
CA GLY A 29 22.24 -2.79 3.80
C GLY A 29 21.07 -2.37 2.89
N LEU A 30 20.81 -3.16 1.84
CA LEU A 30 19.71 -2.94 0.88
C LEU A 30 19.80 -1.60 0.13
N GLU A 31 21.01 -1.12 -0.17
CA GLU A 31 21.26 0.22 -0.74
C GLU A 31 20.44 0.48 -2.01
N LYS A 32 20.41 -0.50 -2.95
CA LYS A 32 19.65 -0.38 -4.20
C LYS A 32 18.14 -0.23 -3.95
N ILE A 33 17.61 -0.93 -2.95
CA ILE A 33 16.19 -0.88 -2.60
C ILE A 33 15.85 0.47 -1.97
N LYS A 34 16.71 0.97 -1.06
CA LYS A 34 16.56 2.27 -0.43
C LYS A 34 16.59 3.39 -1.48
N GLU A 35 17.56 3.36 -2.39
CA GLU A 35 17.67 4.30 -3.49
C GLU A 35 16.36 4.34 -4.31
N ARG A 36 15.84 3.17 -4.67
CA ARG A 36 14.60 3.05 -5.43
C ARG A 36 13.38 3.59 -4.67
N ILE A 37 13.31 3.36 -3.36
CA ILE A 37 12.27 3.93 -2.51
C ILE A 37 12.38 5.46 -2.47
N ILE A 38 13.57 6.02 -2.35
CA ILE A 38 13.79 7.47 -2.34
C ILE A 38 13.40 8.09 -3.69
N GLU A 39 13.76 7.47 -4.81
CA GLU A 39 13.31 7.90 -6.14
C GLU A 39 11.79 7.91 -6.24
N PHE A 40 11.13 6.84 -5.80
CA PHE A 40 9.67 6.76 -5.77
C PHE A 40 9.04 7.88 -4.93
N LEU A 41 9.58 8.16 -3.75
CA LEU A 41 9.12 9.25 -2.89
C LEU A 41 9.36 10.62 -3.51
N ALA A 42 10.48 10.80 -4.22
CA ALA A 42 10.79 12.04 -4.94
C ALA A 42 9.79 12.31 -6.06
N VAL A 43 9.39 11.28 -6.79
CA VAL A 43 8.34 11.38 -7.81
C VAL A 43 7.00 11.73 -7.17
N GLN A 44 6.63 11.04 -6.09
CA GLN A 44 5.39 11.34 -5.36
C GLN A 44 5.33 12.78 -4.83
N LYS A 45 6.45 13.30 -4.36
CA LYS A 45 6.55 14.69 -3.88
C LYS A 45 6.23 15.72 -4.96
N ARG A 46 6.58 15.42 -6.21
CA ARG A 46 6.34 16.31 -7.37
C ARG A 46 4.94 16.23 -7.95
N MET A 47 4.20 15.17 -7.61
CA MET A 47 2.87 14.94 -8.16
C MET A 47 1.79 15.49 -7.22
N ASP A 48 1.07 16.51 -7.65
CA ASP A 48 -0.07 17.07 -6.89
C ASP A 48 -1.26 16.10 -6.78
N LYS A 49 -1.33 15.10 -7.64
CA LYS A 49 -2.42 14.11 -7.66
C LYS A 49 -1.88 12.72 -7.31
N ILE A 50 -2.60 12.03 -6.44
CA ILE A 50 -2.32 10.67 -5.93
C ILE A 50 -2.47 9.58 -7.01
N LYS A 51 -2.08 9.84 -8.23
CA LYS A 51 -1.95 8.83 -9.29
C LYS A 51 -0.46 8.46 -9.44
N GLY A 52 0.15 8.07 -8.33
CA GLY A 52 1.51 7.58 -8.34
C GLY A 52 1.59 6.10 -8.74
N PRO A 53 2.75 5.63 -9.22
CA PRO A 53 2.99 4.23 -9.46
C PRO A 53 2.86 3.42 -8.16
N ILE A 54 2.50 2.16 -8.28
CA ILE A 54 2.48 1.21 -7.17
C ILE A 54 3.91 0.68 -7.00
N LEU A 55 4.44 0.73 -5.77
CA LEU A 55 5.74 0.14 -5.46
C LEU A 55 5.56 -1.36 -5.22
N CYS A 56 6.20 -2.19 -6.03
CA CYS A 56 6.19 -3.64 -5.89
C CYS A 56 7.53 -4.12 -5.31
N LEU A 57 7.49 -4.77 -4.15
CA LEU A 57 8.66 -5.35 -3.49
C LEU A 57 8.68 -6.86 -3.75
N VAL A 58 9.66 -7.33 -4.50
CA VAL A 58 9.85 -8.75 -4.82
C VAL A 58 11.05 -9.31 -4.04
N GLY A 59 10.89 -10.48 -3.47
CA GLY A 59 11.96 -11.14 -2.76
C GLY A 59 11.47 -12.31 -1.90
N PRO A 60 12.39 -13.14 -1.38
CA PRO A 60 12.04 -14.30 -0.55
C PRO A 60 11.31 -13.87 0.74
N PRO A 61 10.60 -14.79 1.39
CA PRO A 61 9.99 -14.53 2.70
C PRO A 61 11.08 -14.18 3.73
N GLY A 62 10.73 -13.35 4.70
CA GLY A 62 11.64 -13.00 5.80
C GLY A 62 12.64 -11.87 5.54
N VAL A 63 12.78 -11.36 4.32
CA VAL A 63 13.73 -10.27 4.00
C VAL A 63 13.30 -8.87 4.47
N GLY A 64 12.18 -8.75 5.16
CA GLY A 64 11.75 -7.48 5.75
C GLY A 64 10.87 -6.60 4.85
N LYS A 65 10.19 -7.16 3.83
CA LYS A 65 9.27 -6.39 2.97
C LYS A 65 8.22 -5.60 3.76
N THR A 66 7.64 -6.23 4.78
CA THR A 66 6.63 -5.57 5.63
C THR A 66 7.22 -4.45 6.49
N SER A 67 8.45 -4.63 6.99
CA SER A 67 9.12 -3.59 7.78
C SER A 67 9.53 -2.40 6.90
N LEU A 68 9.94 -2.64 5.65
CA LEU A 68 10.15 -1.56 4.67
C LEU A 68 8.88 -0.74 4.45
N GLY A 69 7.72 -1.39 4.29
CA GLY A 69 6.44 -0.68 4.18
C GLY A 69 6.13 0.20 5.39
N LYS A 70 6.40 -0.28 6.60
CA LYS A 70 6.25 0.52 7.84
C LYS A 70 7.19 1.73 7.86
N SER A 71 8.44 1.55 7.46
CA SER A 71 9.42 2.65 7.41
C SER A 71 9.04 3.70 6.36
N ILE A 72 8.49 3.29 5.22
CA ILE A 72 7.95 4.21 4.20
C ILE A 72 6.76 5.00 4.77
N ALA A 73 5.84 4.34 5.46
CA ALA A 73 4.69 5.01 6.08
C ALA A 73 5.13 6.06 7.11
N LYS A 74 6.10 5.70 7.96
CA LYS A 74 6.73 6.60 8.93
C LYS A 74 7.43 7.78 8.26
N ALA A 75 8.16 7.53 7.18
CA ALA A 75 8.87 8.54 6.41
C ALA A 75 7.93 9.54 5.71
N THR A 76 6.72 9.11 5.37
CA THR A 76 5.70 9.92 4.67
C THR A 76 4.62 10.46 5.61
N ASN A 77 4.74 10.22 6.91
CA ASN A 77 3.75 10.59 7.93
C ASN A 77 2.34 10.08 7.60
N ARG A 78 2.24 8.83 7.14
CA ARG A 78 0.97 8.15 6.84
C ARG A 78 0.70 7.03 7.83
N GLU A 79 -0.58 6.77 8.09
CA GLU A 79 -0.99 5.56 8.79
C GLU A 79 -0.67 4.33 7.93
N PHE A 80 -0.13 3.29 8.58
CA PHE A 80 0.23 2.04 7.92
C PHE A 80 -0.85 0.99 8.13
N VAL A 81 -1.31 0.40 7.05
CA VAL A 81 -2.24 -0.74 7.10
C VAL A 81 -1.71 -1.86 6.23
N ARG A 82 -1.70 -3.07 6.78
CA ARG A 82 -1.37 -4.29 6.05
C ARG A 82 -2.65 -5.03 5.71
N MET A 83 -2.83 -5.33 4.44
CA MET A 83 -3.90 -6.15 3.92
C MET A 83 -3.31 -7.45 3.38
N TYR A 84 -3.79 -8.57 3.90
CA TYR A 84 -3.40 -9.89 3.47
C TYR A 84 -4.33 -10.34 2.35
N VAL A 85 -3.80 -10.50 1.15
CA VAL A 85 -4.61 -10.88 -0.02
C VAL A 85 -4.39 -12.33 -0.45
N GLY A 86 -3.42 -13.02 0.16
CA GLY A 86 -3.19 -14.43 -0.06
C GLY A 86 -4.37 -15.26 0.45
N GLY A 87 -5.02 -15.98 -0.45
CA GLY A 87 -6.22 -16.77 -0.12
C GLY A 87 -7.55 -16.12 -0.46
N MET A 88 -7.56 -14.84 -0.85
CA MET A 88 -8.76 -14.23 -1.43
C MET A 88 -9.05 -14.88 -2.79
N ARG A 89 -10.29 -15.30 -2.97
CA ARG A 89 -10.72 -16.01 -4.20
C ARG A 89 -11.56 -15.16 -5.13
N ASP A 90 -12.15 -14.08 -4.62
CA ASP A 90 -13.08 -13.23 -5.35
C ASP A 90 -12.64 -11.77 -5.28
N GLU A 91 -12.68 -11.09 -6.42
CA GLU A 91 -12.49 -9.63 -6.52
C GLU A 91 -13.47 -8.89 -5.59
N ALA A 92 -14.66 -9.45 -5.40
CA ALA A 92 -15.67 -8.87 -4.53
C ALA A 92 -15.25 -8.81 -3.05
N GLU A 93 -14.36 -9.67 -2.58
CA GLU A 93 -13.79 -9.60 -1.23
C GLU A 93 -12.95 -8.32 -1.06
N ILE A 94 -12.21 -7.95 -2.08
CA ILE A 94 -11.36 -6.75 -2.07
C ILE A 94 -12.20 -5.49 -2.26
N ARG A 95 -13.10 -5.51 -3.24
CA ARG A 95 -13.85 -4.36 -3.71
C ARG A 95 -15.18 -4.13 -2.97
N GLY A 96 -15.75 -5.20 -2.42
CA GLY A 96 -17.08 -5.25 -1.82
C GLY A 96 -18.17 -5.71 -2.79
N HIS A 97 -19.20 -6.34 -2.25
CA HIS A 97 -20.37 -6.75 -3.00
C HIS A 97 -21.28 -5.56 -3.33
N ARG A 98 -21.99 -5.65 -4.45
CA ARG A 98 -23.03 -4.67 -4.78
C ARG A 98 -24.13 -4.71 -3.71
N ARG A 99 -24.68 -3.55 -3.35
CA ARG A 99 -25.74 -3.42 -2.32
C ARG A 99 -27.03 -4.18 -2.62
N THR A 100 -27.21 -4.68 -3.83
CA THR A 100 -28.35 -5.48 -4.26
C THR A 100 -28.33 -6.91 -3.69
N HIS A 101 -27.22 -7.36 -3.13
CA HIS A 101 -27.15 -8.67 -2.50
C HIS A 101 -27.45 -8.58 -1.01
N ILE A 102 -28.32 -9.46 -0.53
CA ILE A 102 -28.63 -9.63 0.89
C ILE A 102 -27.32 -10.08 1.58
N GLY A 103 -26.89 -9.34 2.62
CA GLY A 103 -25.62 -9.58 3.30
C GLY A 103 -24.39 -8.97 2.62
N SER A 104 -24.56 -7.96 1.75
CA SER A 104 -23.45 -7.28 1.12
C SER A 104 -22.51 -6.65 2.16
N LEU A 105 -21.25 -7.10 2.19
CA LEU A 105 -20.20 -6.55 3.03
C LEU A 105 -19.40 -5.49 2.26
N PRO A 106 -18.95 -4.44 2.96
CA PRO A 106 -17.98 -3.50 2.38
C PRO A 106 -16.67 -4.24 2.08
N GLY A 107 -16.04 -3.90 0.96
CA GLY A 107 -14.76 -4.50 0.58
C GLY A 107 -13.68 -4.26 1.62
N GLU A 108 -12.69 -5.15 1.64
CA GLU A 108 -11.59 -5.13 2.60
C GLU A 108 -10.82 -3.80 2.58
N ILE A 109 -10.65 -3.16 1.41
CA ILE A 109 -10.03 -1.83 1.29
C ILE A 109 -10.77 -0.79 2.13
N ILE A 110 -12.10 -0.78 2.09
CA ILE A 110 -12.93 0.14 2.86
C ILE A 110 -12.81 -0.12 4.36
N GLN A 111 -12.77 -1.39 4.75
CA GLN A 111 -12.55 -1.78 6.15
C GLN A 111 -11.17 -1.33 6.65
N MET A 112 -10.13 -1.48 5.81
CA MET A 112 -8.77 -1.03 6.12
C MET A 112 -8.68 0.49 6.27
N MET A 113 -9.38 1.26 5.43
CA MET A 113 -9.46 2.72 5.58
C MET A 113 -10.15 3.12 6.90
N LYS A 114 -11.22 2.41 7.30
CA LYS A 114 -11.88 2.60 8.59
C LYS A 114 -10.92 2.32 9.74
N LYS A 115 -10.17 1.22 9.68
CA LYS A 115 -9.17 0.82 10.67
C LYS A 115 -8.02 1.84 10.77
N ALA A 116 -7.57 2.38 9.64
CA ALA A 116 -6.54 3.42 9.60
C ALA A 116 -7.00 4.75 10.21
N GLY A 117 -8.29 5.02 10.20
CA GLY A 117 -8.83 6.28 10.68
C GLY A 117 -8.47 7.51 9.83
N THR A 118 -7.94 7.30 8.63
CA THR A 118 -7.59 8.36 7.67
C THR A 118 -7.98 7.94 6.26
N LYS A 119 -8.18 8.93 5.37
CA LYS A 119 -8.55 8.66 3.97
C LYS A 119 -7.35 8.36 3.06
N ASN A 120 -6.13 8.55 3.55
CA ASN A 120 -4.88 8.39 2.78
C ASN A 120 -3.83 7.52 3.47
N PRO A 121 -4.19 6.34 4.02
CA PRO A 121 -3.22 5.44 4.60
C PRO A 121 -2.25 4.89 3.53
N LEU A 122 -1.11 4.39 3.97
CA LEU A 122 -0.26 3.55 3.15
C LEU A 122 -0.71 2.11 3.34
N ILE A 123 -1.22 1.51 2.26
CA ILE A 123 -1.72 0.14 2.28
C ILE A 123 -0.65 -0.77 1.69
N LEU A 124 -0.22 -1.76 2.47
CA LEU A 124 0.61 -2.86 1.99
C LEU A 124 -0.28 -4.05 1.63
N LEU A 125 -0.28 -4.44 0.36
CA LEU A 125 -0.89 -5.68 -0.09
C LEU A 125 0.14 -6.80 0.03
N ASP A 126 -0.10 -7.76 0.90
CA ASP A 126 0.84 -8.85 1.17
C ASP A 126 0.36 -10.16 0.56
N GLU A 127 1.31 -10.97 0.08
CA GLU A 127 1.07 -12.25 -0.58
C GLU A 127 0.18 -12.16 -1.84
N ILE A 128 0.41 -11.15 -2.66
CA ILE A 128 -0.33 -10.94 -3.91
C ILE A 128 -0.12 -12.09 -4.90
N ASP A 129 0.99 -12.79 -4.81
CA ASP A 129 1.32 -13.98 -5.60
C ASP A 129 0.45 -15.21 -5.27
N LYS A 130 -0.24 -15.18 -4.13
CA LYS A 130 -1.13 -16.25 -3.68
C LYS A 130 -2.62 -15.96 -3.89
N ILE A 131 -2.96 -14.90 -4.56
CA ILE A 131 -4.35 -14.65 -4.97
C ILE A 131 -4.74 -15.78 -5.92
N GLY A 132 -5.84 -16.47 -5.61
CA GLY A 132 -6.31 -17.61 -6.39
C GLY A 132 -6.47 -17.27 -7.87
N THR A 133 -6.23 -18.24 -8.74
CA THR A 133 -6.26 -18.15 -10.20
C THR A 133 -7.67 -17.91 -10.75
N VAL A 134 -8.29 -16.80 -10.39
CA VAL A 134 -9.53 -16.37 -11.01
C VAL A 134 -9.19 -15.27 -12.01
N SER A 135 -9.24 -15.65 -13.29
CA SER A 135 -9.31 -14.78 -14.48
C SER A 135 -8.71 -13.37 -14.34
N TYR A 136 -7.39 -13.28 -14.43
CA TYR A 136 -6.62 -12.01 -14.38
C TYR A 136 -6.78 -11.12 -15.63
N THR A 137 -7.83 -11.27 -16.41
CA THR A 137 -7.98 -10.54 -17.68
C THR A 137 -8.28 -9.05 -17.52
N HIS A 138 -8.45 -8.53 -16.30
CA HIS A 138 -8.79 -7.13 -16.08
C HIS A 138 -7.93 -6.35 -15.06
N LEU A 139 -6.92 -6.96 -14.46
CA LEU A 139 -5.89 -6.28 -13.68
C LEU A 139 -4.67 -6.00 -14.57
N THR A 140 -4.82 -5.15 -15.55
CA THR A 140 -3.66 -4.51 -16.16
C THR A 140 -3.08 -3.54 -15.12
N LEU A 141 -2.20 -4.05 -14.28
CA LEU A 141 -1.32 -3.20 -13.50
C LEU A 141 -0.47 -2.42 -14.51
N PRO A 142 -0.43 -1.08 -14.44
CA PRO A 142 0.55 -0.35 -15.22
C PRO A 142 1.92 -0.90 -14.87
N THR A 143 2.74 -1.13 -15.88
CA THR A 143 4.10 -1.67 -15.77
C THR A 143 4.88 -0.89 -14.73
N THR A 144 4.94 -1.42 -13.51
CA THR A 144 5.78 -0.90 -12.45
C THR A 144 7.17 -1.52 -12.62
N PRO A 145 8.25 -0.74 -12.56
CA PRO A 145 9.58 -1.33 -12.56
C PRO A 145 9.74 -2.21 -11.33
N TYR A 146 10.17 -3.44 -11.55
CA TYR A 146 10.50 -4.38 -10.49
C TYR A 146 11.73 -3.89 -9.73
N VAL A 147 11.69 -4.00 -8.44
CA VAL A 147 12.80 -3.69 -7.53
C VAL A 147 13.21 -4.95 -6.76
#